data_26df29b95d524b55f0f7b4a084c7a102
#
_entry.id   26df29b95d524b55f0f7b4a084c7a102
#
_cell.length_a   1.000
_cell.length_b   1.000
_cell.length_c   1.000
_cell.angle_alpha   90.00
_cell.angle_beta   90.00
_cell.angle_gamma   90.00
#
_symmetry.space_group_name_H-M   'P 1'
#
loop_
_entity.id
_entity.type
_entity.pdbx_description
1 polymer ?
#
loop_
_entity_poly.entity_id
_entity_poly.type
_entity_poly.pdbx_seq_one_letter_code
_entity_poly.pdbx_strand_id
1 'polypeptide(L)'
;MAQEKKRMMITGVSGLLGNNLAYYFKGRYDILGLYNAHPVRIQGAGAERCDLLDGKSVGERIIEYAPHILIHCASLTDIDECERNKALARKIHVSATRDIVEALQDRDIKLIYISTDA
;
A
#
# COMPACT_ATOMS: atom_id res chain seq x y z
N MET A 1 -16.36 20.93 16.88
CA MET A 1 -16.29 20.24 15.58
C MET A 1 -15.20 19.19 15.60
N ALA A 2 -15.52 18.02 15.13
CA ALA A 2 -14.52 16.98 15.00
C ALA A 2 -13.49 17.38 13.94
N GLN A 3 -12.22 17.24 14.28
CA GLN A 3 -11.17 17.46 13.29
C GLN A 3 -11.23 16.37 12.23
N GLU A 4 -11.02 16.75 11.00
CA GLU A 4 -10.90 15.80 9.93
C GLU A 4 -9.67 14.93 10.15
N LYS A 5 -9.83 13.63 10.07
CA LYS A 5 -8.70 12.70 10.20
C LYS A 5 -7.80 12.81 8.98
N LYS A 6 -6.50 12.72 9.21
CA LYS A 6 -5.57 12.58 8.10
C LYS A 6 -5.78 11.25 7.42
N ARG A 7 -5.50 11.21 6.15
CA ARG A 7 -5.67 10.01 5.33
C ARG A 7 -4.37 9.21 5.26
N MET A 8 -4.50 7.91 5.42
CA MET A 8 -3.37 6.98 5.35
C MET A 8 -3.69 5.89 4.34
N MET A 9 -2.80 5.67 3.40
CA MET A 9 -2.92 4.55 2.45
C MET A 9 -1.91 3.48 2.84
N ILE A 10 -2.34 2.22 2.84
CA ILE A 10 -1.47 1.09 3.19
C ILE A 10 -1.53 0.08 2.07
N THR A 11 -0.41 -0.18 1.41
CA THR A 11 -0.33 -1.27 0.43
C THR A 11 -0.04 -2.57 1.14
N GLY A 12 -0.45 -3.69 0.55
CA GLY A 12 -0.23 -4.99 1.15
C GLY A 12 -1.04 -5.21 2.41
N VAL A 13 -2.24 -4.65 2.46
CA VAL A 13 -3.09 -4.68 3.64
C VAL A 13 -3.59 -6.09 3.99
N SER A 14 -3.52 -7.03 3.04
CA SER A 14 -3.86 -8.42 3.32
C SER A 14 -2.72 -9.18 4.01
N GLY A 15 -1.50 -8.63 3.99
CA GLY A 15 -0.37 -9.23 4.69
C GLY A 15 -0.42 -8.97 6.18
N LEU A 16 0.39 -9.70 6.95
CA LEU A 16 0.39 -9.61 8.40
C LEU A 16 0.67 -8.20 8.89
N LEU A 17 1.73 -7.57 8.41
CA LEU A 17 2.10 -6.24 8.86
C LEU A 17 1.08 -5.19 8.43
N GLY A 18 0.70 -5.18 7.16
CA GLY A 18 -0.26 -4.20 6.64
C GLY A 18 -1.60 -4.28 7.34
N ASN A 19 -2.07 -5.49 7.59
CA ASN A 19 -3.33 -5.71 8.29
C ASN A 19 -3.26 -5.18 9.72
N ASN A 20 -2.19 -5.49 10.44
CA ASN A 20 -2.00 -5.02 11.82
C ASN A 20 -1.87 -3.51 11.89
N LEU A 21 -1.18 -2.89 10.93
CA LEU A 21 -1.07 -1.44 10.89
C LEU A 21 -2.42 -0.77 10.67
N ALA A 22 -3.25 -1.34 9.78
CA ALA A 22 -4.57 -0.80 9.53
C ALA A 22 -5.42 -0.83 10.80
N TYR A 23 -5.41 -1.94 11.52
CA TYR A 23 -6.14 -2.04 12.78
C TYR A 23 -5.61 -1.09 13.84
N TYR A 24 -4.30 -0.93 13.88
CA TYR A 24 -3.67 -0.04 14.86
C TYR A 24 -4.03 1.42 14.64
N PHE A 25 -4.04 1.85 13.37
CA PHE A 25 -4.20 3.28 13.07
C PHE A 25 -5.61 3.71 12.74
N LYS A 26 -6.55 2.79 12.56
CA LYS A 26 -7.90 3.13 12.09
C LYS A 26 -8.66 4.11 12.99
N GLY A 27 -8.28 4.21 14.25
CA GLY A 27 -8.91 5.15 15.16
C GLY A 27 -8.41 6.59 15.01
N ARG A 28 -7.20 6.76 14.47
CA ARG A 28 -6.55 8.07 14.32
C ARG A 28 -6.54 8.57 12.89
N TYR A 29 -6.57 7.67 11.93
CA TYR A 29 -6.46 7.98 10.52
C TYR A 29 -7.63 7.41 9.77
N ASP A 30 -7.97 8.10 8.68
CA ASP A 30 -8.87 7.55 7.69
C ASP A 30 -8.02 6.65 6.80
N ILE A 31 -8.32 5.36 6.75
CA ILE A 31 -7.43 4.39 6.11
C ILE A 31 -8.04 3.81 4.86
N LEU A 32 -7.24 3.77 3.80
CA LEU A 32 -7.53 3.00 2.60
C LEU A 32 -6.43 1.95 2.45
N GLY A 33 -6.80 0.69 2.59
CA GLY A 33 -5.88 -0.43 2.37
C GLY A 33 -5.99 -0.95 0.95
N LEU A 34 -4.85 -1.28 0.35
CA LEU A 34 -4.82 -1.87 -0.98
C LEU A 34 -4.37 -3.32 -0.89
N TYR A 35 -5.15 -4.22 -1.49
CA TYR A 35 -4.83 -5.63 -1.59
C TYR A 35 -4.84 -6.05 -3.07
N ASN A 36 -4.26 -7.20 -3.39
CA ASN A 36 -4.32 -7.73 -4.76
C ASN A 36 -5.05 -9.05 -4.81
N ALA A 37 -4.38 -10.15 -4.45
CA ALA A 37 -4.93 -11.49 -4.62
C ALA A 37 -5.86 -11.92 -3.49
N HIS A 38 -5.66 -11.40 -2.29
CA HIS A 38 -6.40 -11.83 -1.10
C HIS A 38 -7.25 -10.70 -0.55
N PRO A 39 -8.54 -10.66 -0.93
CA PRO A 39 -9.44 -9.62 -0.42
C PRO A 39 -9.48 -9.61 1.10
N VAL A 40 -9.54 -8.41 1.64
CA VAL A 40 -9.58 -8.22 3.08
C VAL A 40 -10.65 -7.21 3.41
N ARG A 41 -11.31 -7.41 4.54
CA ARG A 41 -12.28 -6.45 5.07
C ARG A 41 -11.83 -6.06 6.46
N ILE A 42 -11.67 -4.76 6.67
CA ILE A 42 -11.24 -4.21 7.94
C ILE A 42 -12.32 -3.28 8.44
N GLN A 43 -12.91 -3.61 9.58
CA GLN A 43 -13.95 -2.79 10.16
C GLN A 43 -13.40 -1.41 10.50
N GLY A 44 -14.03 -0.37 9.99
CA GLY A 44 -13.60 1.00 10.25
C GLY A 44 -12.56 1.53 9.29
N ALA A 45 -12.25 0.78 8.22
CA ALA A 45 -11.29 1.20 7.21
C ALA A 45 -11.77 0.80 5.82
N GLY A 46 -11.36 1.52 4.79
CA GLY A 46 -11.60 1.15 3.42
C GLY A 46 -10.58 0.13 2.94
N ALA A 47 -10.99 -0.74 2.04
CA ALA A 47 -10.08 -1.68 1.40
C ALA A 47 -10.49 -1.85 -0.05
N GLU A 48 -9.53 -1.73 -0.95
CA GLU A 48 -9.76 -1.85 -2.38
C GLU A 48 -8.71 -2.73 -3.03
N ARG A 49 -9.10 -3.40 -4.10
CA ARG A 49 -8.16 -4.16 -4.89
C ARG A 49 -7.34 -3.23 -5.76
N CYS A 50 -6.04 -3.41 -5.76
CA CYS A 50 -5.15 -2.66 -6.63
C CYS A 50 -3.92 -3.50 -6.95
N ASP A 51 -3.72 -3.79 -8.22
CA ASP A 51 -2.55 -4.52 -8.68
C ASP A 51 -1.37 -3.56 -8.77
N LEU A 52 -0.38 -3.75 -7.92
CA LEU A 52 0.80 -2.88 -7.90
C LEU A 52 1.66 -3.00 -9.15
N LEU A 53 1.45 -4.03 -9.97
CA LEU A 53 2.11 -4.14 -11.27
C LEU A 53 1.54 -3.16 -12.29
N ASP A 54 0.34 -2.69 -12.04
CA ASP A 54 -0.30 -1.69 -12.90
C ASP A 54 -0.04 -0.31 -12.32
N GLY A 55 1.07 0.30 -12.72
CA GLY A 55 1.48 1.60 -12.20
C GLY A 55 0.45 2.69 -12.40
N LYS A 56 -0.32 2.60 -13.49
CA LYS A 56 -1.38 3.56 -13.75
C LYS A 56 -2.48 3.45 -12.69
N SER A 57 -2.86 2.22 -12.36
CA SER A 57 -3.88 1.98 -11.33
C SER A 57 -3.45 2.49 -9.97
N VAL A 58 -2.20 2.23 -9.59
CA VAL A 58 -1.63 2.72 -8.34
C VAL A 58 -1.64 4.25 -8.31
N GLY A 59 -1.17 4.87 -9.38
CA GLY A 59 -1.12 6.33 -9.48
C GLY A 59 -2.49 6.95 -9.35
N GLU A 60 -3.50 6.38 -10.01
CA GLU A 60 -4.86 6.87 -9.93
C GLU A 60 -5.42 6.78 -8.50
N ARG A 61 -5.13 5.69 -7.79
CA ARG A 61 -5.57 5.54 -6.41
C ARG A 61 -4.93 6.58 -5.50
N ILE A 62 -3.66 6.86 -5.69
CA ILE A 62 -2.94 7.86 -4.90
C ILE A 62 -3.51 9.26 -5.15
N ILE A 63 -3.73 9.60 -6.41
CA ILE A 63 -4.27 10.91 -6.77
C ILE A 63 -5.68 11.07 -6.23
N GLU A 64 -6.52 10.07 -6.42
CA GLU A 64 -7.92 10.12 -6.02
C GLU A 64 -8.10 10.19 -4.51
N TYR A 65 -7.37 9.36 -3.79
CA TYR A 65 -7.48 9.32 -2.32
C TYR A 65 -6.73 10.48 -1.66
N ALA A 66 -5.66 10.94 -2.28
CA ALA A 66 -4.80 12.02 -1.78
C ALA A 66 -4.38 11.78 -0.32
N PRO A 67 -3.66 10.68 -0.05
CA PRO A 67 -3.25 10.39 1.32
C PRO A 67 -2.23 11.40 1.83
N HIS A 68 -2.20 11.60 3.14
CA HIS A 68 -1.14 12.36 3.79
C HIS A 68 0.06 11.48 4.06
N ILE A 69 -0.19 10.19 4.30
CA ILE A 69 0.84 9.19 4.58
C ILE A 69 0.55 7.95 3.75
N LEU A 70 1.58 7.41 3.12
CA LEU A 70 1.48 6.14 2.41
C LEU A 70 2.49 5.17 3.02
N ILE A 71 2.00 4.04 3.53
CA ILE A 71 2.86 2.97 4.04
C ILE A 71 2.87 1.84 3.04
N HIS A 72 4.03 1.58 2.46
CA HIS A 72 4.19 0.55 1.44
C HIS A 72 4.67 -0.74 2.09
N CYS A 73 3.72 -1.64 2.34
CA CYS A 73 3.98 -2.94 2.96
C CYS A 73 3.99 -4.09 1.97
N ALA A 74 3.58 -3.85 0.72
CA ALA A 74 3.57 -4.92 -0.27
C ALA A 74 4.99 -5.41 -0.49
N SER A 75 5.25 -6.63 -0.06
CA SER A 75 6.56 -7.23 -0.16
C SER A 75 6.53 -8.42 -1.09
N LEU A 76 7.70 -8.84 -1.52
CA LEU A 76 7.82 -10.01 -2.37
C LEU A 76 7.42 -11.30 -1.65
N THR A 77 7.37 -11.28 -0.33
CA THR A 77 6.94 -12.44 0.44
C THR A 77 5.46 -12.74 0.28
N ASP A 78 4.67 -11.77 -0.19
CA ASP A 78 3.26 -11.98 -0.46
C ASP A 78 3.02 -12.67 -1.80
N ILE A 79 4.08 -12.91 -2.55
CA ILE A 79 4.02 -13.54 -3.86
C ILE A 79 4.62 -14.93 -3.73
N ASP A 80 3.76 -15.96 -3.78
CA ASP A 80 4.19 -17.35 -3.67
C ASP A 80 5.23 -17.73 -4.72
N GLU A 81 5.30 -16.98 -5.79
CA GLU A 81 6.23 -17.21 -6.87
C GLU A 81 7.62 -16.62 -6.65
N CYS A 82 7.83 -15.89 -5.57
CA CYS A 82 9.12 -15.25 -5.28
C CYS A 82 10.25 -16.25 -5.25
N GLU A 83 10.00 -17.41 -4.67
CA GLU A 83 11.02 -18.46 -4.59
C GLU A 83 11.29 -19.12 -5.94
N ARG A 84 10.28 -19.13 -6.81
CA ARG A 84 10.38 -19.75 -8.12
C ARG A 84 10.98 -18.85 -9.17
N ASN A 85 10.82 -17.54 -9.00
CA ASN A 85 11.29 -16.59 -10.00
C ASN A 85 11.75 -15.31 -9.33
N LYS A 86 13.00 -15.30 -8.91
CA LYS A 86 13.60 -14.15 -8.21
C LYS A 86 13.68 -12.92 -9.11
N ALA A 87 13.90 -13.10 -10.40
CA ALA A 87 13.99 -11.98 -11.34
C ALA A 87 12.64 -11.26 -11.45
N LEU A 88 11.56 -12.04 -11.56
CA LEU A 88 10.21 -11.47 -11.61
C LEU A 88 9.87 -10.77 -10.31
N ALA A 89 10.20 -11.38 -9.19
CA ALA A 89 9.94 -10.80 -7.87
C ALA A 89 10.66 -9.48 -7.70
N ARG A 90 11.92 -9.41 -8.11
CA ARG A 90 12.70 -8.16 -8.05
C ARG A 90 12.09 -7.10 -8.95
N LYS A 91 11.70 -7.48 -10.15
CA LYS A 91 11.09 -6.56 -11.11
C LYS A 91 9.80 -5.96 -10.54
N ILE A 92 8.95 -6.80 -9.95
CA ILE A 92 7.70 -6.36 -9.33
C ILE A 92 7.99 -5.35 -8.22
N HIS A 93 8.92 -5.70 -7.35
CA HIS A 93 9.27 -4.86 -6.21
C HIS A 93 9.81 -3.50 -6.63
N VAL A 94 10.79 -3.50 -7.53
CA VAL A 94 11.43 -2.28 -8.02
C VAL A 94 10.44 -1.43 -8.80
N SER A 95 9.69 -2.06 -9.70
CA SER A 95 8.73 -1.37 -10.55
C SER A 95 7.61 -0.75 -9.74
N ALA A 96 7.04 -1.50 -8.80
CA ALA A 96 5.95 -1.01 -7.96
C ALA A 96 6.41 0.15 -7.09
N THR A 97 7.60 0.04 -6.49
CA THR A 97 8.14 1.11 -5.66
C THR A 97 8.39 2.37 -6.48
N ARG A 98 8.95 2.20 -7.68
CA ARG A 98 9.20 3.34 -8.58
C ARG A 98 7.90 4.03 -8.97
N ASP A 99 6.87 3.26 -9.32
CA ASP A 99 5.58 3.82 -9.71
C ASP A 99 4.96 4.63 -8.57
N ILE A 100 5.08 4.12 -7.35
CA ILE A 100 4.60 4.84 -6.17
C ILE A 100 5.37 6.14 -5.98
N VAL A 101 6.70 6.09 -6.05
CA VAL A 101 7.53 7.28 -5.88
C VAL A 101 7.20 8.33 -6.93
N GLU A 102 7.02 7.92 -8.18
CA GLU A 102 6.65 8.84 -9.24
C GLU A 102 5.30 9.49 -9.00
N ALA A 103 4.32 8.71 -8.50
CA ALA A 103 3.00 9.24 -8.21
C ALA A 103 3.01 10.24 -7.05
N LEU A 104 4.01 10.16 -6.18
CA LEU A 104 4.14 11.07 -5.03
C LEU A 104 4.89 12.35 -5.35
N GLN A 105 5.51 12.44 -6.53
CA GLN A 105 6.26 13.63 -6.90
C GLN A 105 5.37 14.87 -6.91
N ASP A 106 5.90 15.98 -6.41
CA ASP A 106 5.19 17.25 -6.32
C ASP A 106 3.96 17.21 -5.41
N ARG A 107 3.87 16.20 -4.54
CA ARG A 107 2.78 16.07 -3.58
C ARG A 107 3.36 15.99 -2.17
N ASP A 108 2.66 16.60 -1.24
CA ASP A 108 3.07 16.60 0.16
C ASP A 108 2.57 15.32 0.84
N ILE A 109 3.18 14.19 0.48
CA ILE A 109 2.81 12.88 1.01
C ILE A 109 4.04 12.24 1.62
N LYS A 110 3.92 11.80 2.87
CA LYS A 110 4.99 11.08 3.54
C LYS A 110 4.95 9.62 3.14
N LEU A 111 6.05 9.13 2.58
CA LEU A 111 6.17 7.72 2.22
C LEU A 111 6.98 6.99 3.28
N ILE A 112 6.40 5.90 3.79
CA ILE A 112 7.10 4.98 4.69
C ILE A 112 7.21 3.64 3.95
N TYR A 113 8.42 3.26 3.66
CA TYR A 113 8.70 2.02 2.94
C TYR A 113 9.19 0.96 3.92
N ILE A 114 8.50 -0.18 3.94
CA ILE A 114 8.87 -1.29 4.80
C ILE A 114 9.72 -2.24 3.97
N SER A 115 11.00 -2.31 4.31
CA SER A 115 11.94 -3.21 3.66
C SER A 115 12.08 -4.48 4.48
N THR A 116 12.13 -5.62 3.81
CA THR A 116 12.37 -6.90 4.46
C THR A 116 13.67 -7.50 3.95
N ASP A 117 14.38 -8.18 4.81
CA ASP A 117 15.62 -8.86 4.44
C ASP A 117 15.38 -10.29 3.93
N ALA A 118 14.13 -10.68 3.90
CA ALA A 118 13.77 -12.03 3.45
C ALA A 118 13.74 -12.16 1.95
#